data_14a7b09ac11ed08dbec71a4b449783b1
#
_entry.id   14a7b09ac11ed08dbec71a4b449783b1
#
_cell.length_a   1.000
_cell.length_b   1.000
_cell.length_c   1.000
_cell.angle_alpha   90.00
_cell.angle_beta   90.00
_cell.angle_gamma   90.00
#
_symmetry.space_group_name_H-M   'P 1'
#
loop_
_entity.id
_entity.type
_entity.pdbx_description
1 polymer ?
#
loop_
_entity_poly.entity_id
_entity_poly.type
_entity_poly.pdbx_seq_one_letter_code
_entity_poly.pdbx_strand_id
1 'polypeptide(L)'
;HVNYGEYTTDADTTQLLAALIQCEAGCESYEGQLAVGAVVMNRVRSGAYPSSIHGVIYASGQFTPALNGKVNTVYESGKINASCIKAAEEAISGVSNVGDLTHFRRNNGRDGLVIGNHVFY
;
A
#
# COMPACT_ATOMS: atom_id res chain seq x y z
N HIS A 1 11.77 10.26 -6.21
CA HIS A 1 11.30 9.54 -5.02
C HIS A 1 11.79 10.23 -3.76
N VAL A 2 10.99 10.18 -2.72
CA VAL A 2 11.34 10.68 -1.39
C VAL A 2 11.62 9.48 -0.50
N ASN A 3 12.51 9.64 0.47
CA ASN A 3 12.76 8.62 1.50
C ASN A 3 12.48 9.21 2.88
N TYR A 4 11.46 8.66 3.56
CA TYR A 4 11.04 9.10 4.88
C TYR A 4 11.68 8.32 6.03
N GLY A 5 12.56 7.38 5.72
CA GLY A 5 13.21 6.55 6.72
C GLY A 5 12.49 5.22 6.94
N GLU A 6 13.25 4.23 7.37
CA GLU A 6 12.75 2.87 7.57
C GLU A 6 11.76 2.78 8.73
N TYR A 7 10.68 2.02 8.50
CA TYR A 7 9.74 1.63 9.54
C TYR A 7 10.08 0.20 9.97
N THR A 8 10.36 0.00 11.25
CA THR A 8 10.73 -1.33 11.75
C THR A 8 9.49 -2.19 11.92
N THR A 9 9.47 -3.34 11.23
CA THR A 9 8.37 -4.30 11.33
C THR A 9 8.88 -5.71 11.07
N ASP A 10 8.00 -6.70 11.23
CA ASP A 10 8.35 -8.11 11.02
C ASP A 10 8.02 -8.56 9.59
N ALA A 11 8.49 -9.78 9.25
CA ALA A 11 8.29 -10.35 7.93
C ALA A 11 6.81 -10.61 7.63
N ASP A 12 6.02 -11.00 8.63
CA ASP A 12 4.60 -11.28 8.46
C ASP A 12 3.83 -10.00 8.09
N THR A 13 4.17 -8.89 8.70
CA THR A 13 3.54 -7.60 8.39
C THR A 13 3.93 -7.12 7.00
N THR A 14 5.18 -7.34 6.59
CA THR A 14 5.62 -7.04 5.21
C THR A 14 4.83 -7.87 4.20
N GLN A 15 4.61 -9.14 4.46
CA GLN A 15 3.80 -10.02 3.61
C GLN A 15 2.35 -9.53 3.55
N LEU A 16 1.81 -9.06 4.66
CA LEU A 16 0.44 -8.56 4.70
C LEU A 16 0.29 -7.31 3.82
N LEU A 17 1.26 -6.40 3.88
CA LEU A 17 1.27 -5.23 3.01
C LEU A 17 1.39 -5.64 1.54
N ALA A 18 2.24 -6.61 1.24
CA ALA A 18 2.39 -7.13 -0.11
C ALA A 18 1.08 -7.76 -0.62
N ALA A 19 0.34 -8.44 0.24
CA ALA A 19 -0.97 -9.01 -0.11
C ALA A 19 -1.99 -7.91 -0.44
N LEU A 20 -2.02 -6.83 0.33
CA LEU A 20 -2.86 -5.68 0.02
C LEU A 20 -2.48 -5.07 -1.33
N ILE A 21 -1.19 -4.85 -1.55
CA ILE A 21 -0.70 -4.28 -2.82
C ILE A 21 -1.14 -5.15 -3.98
N GLN A 22 -1.04 -6.47 -3.86
CA GLN A 22 -1.48 -7.38 -4.91
C GLN A 22 -2.98 -7.28 -5.19
N CYS A 23 -3.79 -7.17 -4.15
CA CYS A 23 -5.24 -7.02 -4.30
C CYS A 23 -5.60 -5.69 -5.00
N GLU A 24 -4.89 -4.62 -4.66
CA GLU A 24 -5.21 -3.28 -5.16
C GLU A 24 -4.52 -2.97 -6.50
N ALA A 25 -3.32 -3.49 -6.73
CA ALA A 25 -2.45 -3.06 -7.82
C ALA A 25 -1.64 -4.21 -8.43
N GLY A 26 -2.08 -5.45 -8.28
CA GLY A 26 -1.33 -6.61 -8.79
C GLY A 26 -1.11 -6.58 -10.29
N CYS A 27 -2.01 -5.96 -11.05
CA CYS A 27 -1.92 -5.81 -12.51
C CYS A 27 -1.29 -4.48 -12.94
N GLU A 28 -0.93 -3.62 -11.99
CA GLU A 28 -0.30 -2.33 -12.29
C GLU A 28 1.21 -2.49 -12.49
N SER A 29 1.85 -1.42 -12.98
CA SER A 29 3.30 -1.35 -13.02
C SER A 29 3.88 -1.38 -11.61
N TYR A 30 5.19 -1.62 -11.50
CA TYR A 30 5.88 -1.57 -10.22
C TYR A 30 5.69 -0.20 -9.54
N GLU A 31 5.75 0.89 -10.30
CA GLU A 31 5.51 2.23 -9.76
C GLU A 31 4.12 2.37 -9.14
N GLY A 32 3.11 1.78 -9.76
CA GLY A 32 1.75 1.76 -9.19
C GLY A 32 1.67 0.94 -7.92
N GLN A 33 2.36 -0.18 -7.87
CA GLN A 33 2.43 -1.04 -6.69
C GLN A 33 3.14 -0.33 -5.53
N LEU A 34 4.28 0.29 -5.81
CA LEU A 34 5.01 1.08 -4.82
C LEU A 34 4.15 2.23 -4.29
N ALA A 35 3.40 2.89 -5.17
CA ALA A 35 2.55 4.00 -4.79
C ALA A 35 1.47 3.58 -3.78
N VAL A 36 0.85 2.43 -3.97
CA VAL A 36 -0.12 1.89 -3.00
C VAL A 36 0.55 1.62 -1.66
N GLY A 37 1.73 1.00 -1.67
CA GLY A 37 2.49 0.76 -0.45
C GLY A 37 2.88 2.07 0.24
N ALA A 38 3.29 3.06 -0.53
CA ALA A 38 3.66 4.37 0.00
C ALA A 38 2.47 5.08 0.68
N VAL A 39 1.27 4.98 0.11
CA VAL A 39 0.06 5.53 0.74
C VAL A 39 -0.16 4.91 2.12
N VAL A 40 -0.05 3.58 2.24
CA VAL A 40 -0.20 2.91 3.53
C VAL A 40 0.83 3.43 4.53
N MET A 41 2.08 3.52 4.13
CA MET A 41 3.15 3.99 5.02
C MET A 41 3.00 5.47 5.38
N ASN A 42 2.51 6.29 4.45
CA ASN A 42 2.22 7.70 4.74
C ASN A 42 1.13 7.83 5.81
N ARG A 43 0.11 6.98 5.75
CA ARG A 43 -0.93 6.94 6.80
C ARG A 43 -0.34 6.56 8.15
N VAL A 44 0.52 5.54 8.19
CA VAL A 44 1.19 5.12 9.43
C VAL A 44 1.96 6.28 10.06
N ARG A 45 2.62 7.09 9.24
CA ARG A 45 3.45 8.21 9.72
C ARG A 45 2.66 9.47 10.06
N SER A 46 1.46 9.62 9.53
CA SER A 46 0.75 10.90 9.53
C SER A 46 0.20 11.32 10.89
N GLY A 47 -0.03 10.38 11.79
CA GLY A 47 -0.69 10.66 13.06
C GLY A 47 -2.22 10.78 12.96
N ALA A 48 -2.78 10.84 11.75
CA ALA A 48 -4.22 10.95 11.52
C ALA A 48 -4.89 9.58 11.32
N TYR A 49 -4.11 8.53 11.23
CA TYR A 49 -4.54 7.15 11.04
C TYR A 49 -3.90 6.27 12.11
N PRO A 50 -4.30 4.99 12.22
CA PRO A 50 -3.60 4.07 13.12
C PRO A 50 -2.09 4.05 12.85
N SER A 51 -1.28 3.88 13.87
CA SER A 51 0.17 3.97 13.79
C SER A 51 0.86 2.65 13.41
N SER A 52 0.10 1.66 12.99
CA SER A 52 0.64 0.38 12.53
C SER A 52 0.13 0.04 11.14
N ILE A 53 0.90 -0.74 10.39
CA ILE A 53 0.51 -1.21 9.06
C ILE A 53 -0.78 -2.01 9.15
N HIS A 54 -0.86 -2.95 10.09
CA HIS A 54 -2.07 -3.75 10.30
C HIS A 54 -3.28 -2.86 10.59
N GLY A 55 -3.14 -1.89 11.48
CA GLY A 55 -4.21 -0.97 11.83
C GLY A 55 -4.69 -0.14 10.64
N VAL A 56 -3.78 0.32 9.80
CA VAL A 56 -4.13 1.09 8.59
C VAL A 56 -4.86 0.21 7.58
N ILE A 57 -4.37 -1.00 7.34
CA ILE A 57 -4.97 -1.93 6.35
C ILE A 57 -6.39 -2.29 6.73
N TYR A 58 -6.64 -2.59 7.99
CA TYR A 58 -7.96 -3.03 8.47
C TYR A 58 -8.82 -1.91 9.04
N ALA A 59 -8.43 -0.67 8.87
CA ALA A 59 -9.25 0.47 9.30
C ALA A 59 -10.59 0.46 8.57
N SER A 60 -11.66 0.75 9.31
CA SER A 60 -13.02 0.72 8.79
C SER A 60 -13.19 1.64 7.57
N GLY A 61 -13.74 1.10 6.49
CA GLY A 61 -14.08 1.86 5.30
C GLY A 61 -12.91 2.28 4.42
N GLN A 62 -11.68 1.79 4.69
CA GLN A 62 -10.50 2.24 3.94
C GLN A 62 -10.18 1.33 2.74
N PHE A 63 -10.01 0.03 2.97
CA PHE A 63 -9.62 -0.89 1.89
C PHE A 63 -10.63 -2.02 1.76
N THR A 64 -11.42 -2.00 0.68
CA THR A 64 -12.42 -3.04 0.41
C THR A 64 -11.83 -4.45 0.44
N PRO A 65 -10.68 -4.74 -0.21
CA PRO A 65 -10.11 -6.10 -0.16
C PRO A 65 -9.76 -6.58 1.25
N ALA A 66 -9.42 -5.70 2.18
CA ALA A 66 -9.18 -6.08 3.57
C ALA A 66 -10.49 -6.43 4.27
N LEU A 67 -11.54 -5.65 4.00
CA LEU A 67 -12.83 -5.80 4.67
C LEU A 67 -13.62 -7.02 4.15
N ASN A 68 -13.43 -7.42 2.88
CA ASN A 68 -14.15 -8.55 2.30
C ASN A 68 -13.38 -9.87 2.35
N GLY A 69 -12.23 -9.91 3.03
CA GLY A 69 -11.43 -11.12 3.22
C GLY A 69 -10.44 -11.44 2.11
N LYS A 70 -10.39 -10.66 1.03
CA LYS A 70 -9.47 -10.92 -0.10
C LYS A 70 -8.00 -10.85 0.31
N VAL A 71 -7.63 -9.85 1.11
CA VAL A 71 -6.25 -9.70 1.59
C VAL A 71 -5.85 -10.92 2.40
N ASN A 72 -6.72 -11.38 3.30
CA ASN A 72 -6.43 -12.56 4.13
C ASN A 72 -6.25 -13.81 3.27
N THR A 73 -7.10 -13.98 2.24
CA THR A 73 -6.99 -15.12 1.33
C THR A 73 -5.66 -15.11 0.59
N VAL A 74 -5.23 -13.98 0.06
CA VAL A 74 -3.95 -13.84 -0.63
C VAL A 74 -2.80 -14.08 0.34
N TYR A 75 -2.87 -13.48 1.53
CA TYR A 75 -1.84 -13.62 2.55
C TYR A 75 -1.65 -15.10 2.94
N GLU A 76 -2.74 -15.79 3.22
CA GLU A 76 -2.69 -17.20 3.65
C GLU A 76 -2.25 -18.15 2.54
N SER A 77 -2.52 -17.80 1.28
CA SER A 77 -2.10 -18.62 0.14
C SER A 77 -0.57 -18.65 -0.02
N GLY A 78 0.11 -17.60 0.43
CA GLY A 78 1.53 -17.41 0.20
C GLY A 78 1.89 -17.10 -1.26
N LYS A 79 0.90 -17.01 -2.15
CA LYS A 79 1.12 -16.79 -3.59
C LYS A 79 1.05 -15.29 -3.88
N ILE A 80 2.11 -14.58 -3.49
CA ILE A 80 2.23 -13.15 -3.67
C ILE A 80 3.30 -12.86 -4.72
N ASN A 81 2.98 -11.99 -5.67
CA ASN A 81 3.91 -11.62 -6.73
C ASN A 81 5.19 -11.03 -6.15
N ALA A 82 6.33 -11.43 -6.70
CA ALA A 82 7.63 -10.92 -6.24
C ALA A 82 7.71 -9.39 -6.33
N SER A 83 7.09 -8.79 -7.34
CA SER A 83 7.06 -7.32 -7.48
C SER A 83 6.28 -6.66 -6.35
N CYS A 84 5.19 -7.27 -5.88
CA CYS A 84 4.40 -6.74 -4.77
C CYS A 84 5.16 -6.84 -3.46
N ILE A 85 5.91 -7.93 -3.26
CA ILE A 85 6.77 -8.09 -2.08
C ILE A 85 7.86 -7.01 -2.09
N LYS A 86 8.50 -6.80 -3.23
CA LYS A 86 9.54 -5.77 -3.36
C LYS A 86 8.97 -4.38 -3.11
N ALA A 87 7.78 -4.09 -3.65
CA ALA A 87 7.11 -2.81 -3.43
C ALA A 87 6.81 -2.58 -1.94
N ALA A 88 6.34 -3.62 -1.24
CA ALA A 88 6.09 -3.54 0.20
C ALA A 88 7.41 -3.25 0.96
N GLU A 89 8.47 -3.97 0.61
CA GLU A 89 9.78 -3.78 1.25
C GLU A 89 10.31 -2.35 1.03
N GLU A 90 10.21 -1.84 -0.20
CA GLU A 90 10.66 -0.47 -0.50
C GLU A 90 9.83 0.56 0.25
N ALA A 91 8.50 0.41 0.28
CA ALA A 91 7.63 1.34 1.00
C ALA A 91 7.95 1.35 2.50
N ILE A 92 8.16 0.17 3.09
CA ILE A 92 8.53 0.04 4.50
C ILE A 92 9.91 0.65 4.76
N SER A 93 10.84 0.55 3.81
CA SER A 93 12.16 1.18 3.92
C SER A 93 12.08 2.70 3.89
N GLY A 94 10.94 3.26 3.54
CA GLY A 94 10.69 4.70 3.56
C GLY A 94 10.54 5.33 2.19
N VAL A 95 10.69 4.57 1.10
CA VAL A 95 10.60 5.11 -0.26
C VAL A 95 9.15 5.45 -0.61
N SER A 96 8.95 6.66 -1.12
CA SER A 96 7.64 7.10 -1.63
C SER A 96 7.81 7.77 -2.99
N ASN A 97 6.99 7.35 -3.95
CA ASN A 97 6.89 7.98 -5.26
C ASN A 97 5.63 8.85 -5.37
N VAL A 98 4.94 9.08 -4.27
CA VAL A 98 3.75 9.93 -4.21
C VAL A 98 3.87 11.00 -3.12
N GLY A 99 5.11 11.31 -2.67
CA GLY A 99 5.32 12.26 -1.57
C GLY A 99 4.61 11.78 -0.31
N ASP A 100 3.86 12.67 0.32
CA ASP A 100 3.12 12.38 1.56
C ASP A 100 1.62 12.14 1.33
N LEU A 101 1.21 11.87 0.09
CA LEU A 101 -0.19 11.63 -0.23
C LEU A 101 -0.72 10.39 0.51
N THR A 102 -1.96 10.46 0.95
CA THR A 102 -2.57 9.43 1.81
C THR A 102 -3.81 8.77 1.20
N HIS A 103 -4.17 9.12 -0.02
CA HIS A 103 -5.36 8.59 -0.68
C HIS A 103 -5.05 8.10 -2.08
N PHE A 104 -5.78 7.08 -2.52
CA PHE A 104 -5.83 6.72 -3.92
C PHE A 104 -7.19 6.12 -4.26
N ARG A 105 -7.50 6.16 -5.52
CA ARG A 105 -8.68 5.48 -6.06
C ARG A 105 -8.46 5.22 -7.55
N ARG A 106 -9.35 4.43 -8.17
CA ARG A 106 -9.32 4.26 -9.61
C ARG A 106 -9.45 5.63 -10.26
N ASN A 107 -8.66 5.88 -11.29
CA ASN A 107 -8.68 7.17 -11.97
C ASN A 107 -10.07 7.46 -12.53
N ASN A 108 -10.69 8.51 -12.01
CA ASN A 108 -12.04 8.94 -12.38
C ASN A 108 -12.06 10.39 -12.87
N GLY A 109 -10.87 10.92 -13.21
CA GLY A 109 -10.72 12.29 -13.67
C GLY A 109 -10.51 13.34 -12.58
N ARG A 110 -10.49 12.93 -11.30
CA ARG A 110 -10.21 13.90 -10.23
C ARG A 110 -8.76 14.35 -10.29
N ASP A 111 -8.51 15.56 -9.77
CA ASP A 111 -7.17 16.11 -9.68
C ASP A 111 -6.30 15.26 -8.73
N GLY A 112 -5.06 15.04 -9.14
CA GLY A 112 -4.10 14.28 -8.37
C GLY A 112 -2.99 13.74 -9.25
N LEU A 113 -2.15 12.90 -8.67
CA LEU A 113 -1.05 12.25 -9.36
C LEU A 113 -1.55 10.94 -9.97
N VAL A 114 -1.57 10.85 -11.29
CA VAL A 114 -2.01 9.64 -11.99
C VAL A 114 -0.82 8.71 -12.21
N ILE A 115 -0.95 7.46 -11.75
CA ILE A 115 0.01 6.40 -12.04
C ILE A 115 -0.82 5.19 -12.49
N GLY A 116 -0.67 4.78 -13.75
CA GLY A 116 -1.46 3.70 -14.33
C GLY A 116 -2.96 4.00 -14.26
N ASN A 117 -3.71 3.09 -13.66
CA ASN A 117 -5.16 3.20 -13.55
C ASN A 117 -5.62 3.88 -12.25
N HIS A 118 -4.71 4.39 -11.44
CA HIS A 118 -5.02 5.03 -10.16
C HIS A 118 -4.66 6.50 -10.16
N VAL A 119 -5.41 7.26 -9.36
CA VAL A 119 -5.07 8.65 -9.03
C VAL A 119 -4.80 8.75 -7.53
N PHE A 120 -3.68 9.39 -7.19
CA PHE A 120 -3.22 9.58 -5.81
C PHE A 120 -3.39 11.03 -5.39
N TYR A 121 -3.87 11.24 -4.16
CA TYR A 121 -4.15 12.60 -3.67
C TYR A 121 -4.08 12.69 -2.14
#